data_430e8579f891b764ba32d14a04b182b9
#
_entry.id   430e8579f891b764ba32d14a04b182b9
#
_cell.length_a   1.000
_cell.length_b   1.000
_cell.length_c   1.000
_cell.angle_alpha   90.00
_cell.angle_beta   90.00
_cell.angle_gamma   90.00
#
_symmetry.space_group_name_H-M   'P 1'
#
loop_
_entity.id
_entity.type
_entity.pdbx_description
1 polymer ?
#
loop_
_entity_poly.entity_id
_entity_poly.type
_entity_poly.pdbx_seq_one_letter_code
_entity_poly.pdbx_strand_id
1 'polypeptide(L)'
;MLGGIIMNFYKKRLRIAGLLLGMTMFGSIFAGCGGEEAANSDEIKIGANFEMTGNVANYGTTTLEGLKLAIKEANDAGGINGKKITLVEADNKSDPAEAANAATKLISDDKVVAIVGPATSGAVQAESQVATENKVPIIAPDATSPDITVENGQVKPFVFRGCFIDPLQSNTMAAFAANELKAKTAVIYLDSSTDYSKSLAEVFKNKFEALGGKVVMEEAFVAKDQDFKATLTNIKTANADIIYIPAYYEEVGKIVKQARELGITQPILGTDGWDDTKVVDIAGADALNNTYFITHYTETNPDAKAFVDAFTKEYGHAPGVFAALGYDAGKMLVDAIKRAGSTDPEAIQKALAETKDLQVGTGKLTVDENHNLIKNAFIIEMKDGNKVLKQRVTPTTAEG
;
A
#
# COMPACT_ATOMS: atom_id res chain seq x y z
N MET A 1 49.62 -56.45 17.92
CA MET A 1 51.00 -56.19 17.49
C MET A 1 51.17 -54.72 17.54
N LEU A 2 51.82 -54.28 18.59
CA LEU A 2 53.17 -53.79 18.65
C LEU A 2 53.35 -52.59 17.72
N GLY A 3 53.75 -51.47 18.11
CA GLY A 3 54.53 -50.89 19.17
C GLY A 3 54.71 -49.44 18.76
N GLY A 4 54.81 -48.47 19.55
CA GLY A 4 55.69 -48.26 20.64
C GLY A 4 56.72 -47.19 20.34
N ILE A 5 56.74 -46.19 21.21
CA ILE A 5 57.96 -45.73 21.92
C ILE A 5 58.78 -44.66 21.15
N ILE A 6 59.25 -43.57 21.63
CA ILE A 6 59.78 -42.98 22.86
C ILE A 6 60.22 -41.52 22.46
N MET A 7 59.80 -40.43 23.15
CA MET A 7 60.53 -39.73 24.21
C MET A 7 61.99 -39.27 23.88
N ASN A 8 62.33 -38.00 23.95
CA ASN A 8 63.16 -37.38 25.01
C ASN A 8 63.61 -35.92 24.66
N PHE A 9 63.38 -35.06 25.59
CA PHE A 9 64.32 -34.22 26.34
C PHE A 9 65.46 -33.50 25.59
N TYR A 10 65.57 -32.20 25.78
CA TYR A 10 66.66 -31.59 26.56
C TYR A 10 66.47 -30.10 26.88
N LYS A 11 66.64 -29.83 28.14
CA LYS A 11 66.82 -28.57 28.86
C LYS A 11 68.13 -27.84 28.49
N LYS A 12 68.12 -26.53 28.70
CA LYS A 12 69.09 -25.75 29.51
C LYS A 12 68.93 -24.24 29.16
N ARG A 13 68.56 -23.38 30.14
CA ARG A 13 69.42 -22.62 31.08
C ARG A 13 70.35 -21.62 30.35
N LEU A 14 70.50 -20.36 30.66
CA LEU A 14 70.55 -19.62 31.93
C LEU A 14 70.85 -18.12 31.65
N ARG A 15 70.27 -17.22 32.44
CA ARG A 15 70.85 -16.05 33.15
C ARG A 15 71.16 -14.76 32.37
N ILE A 16 70.84 -13.63 32.86
CA ILE A 16 70.85 -12.79 34.05
C ILE A 16 71.10 -11.33 33.66
N ALA A 17 70.44 -10.45 34.35
CA ALA A 17 70.76 -9.08 34.81
C ALA A 17 70.51 -7.95 33.81
N GLY A 18 70.01 -6.85 34.20
CA GLY A 18 69.63 -6.23 35.44
C GLY A 18 69.14 -4.79 35.23
N LEU A 19 68.43 -4.43 36.17
CA LEU A 19 68.42 -3.20 36.96
C LEU A 19 67.80 -1.90 36.38
N LEU A 20 66.73 -1.57 37.04
CA LEU A 20 66.42 -0.33 37.82
C LEU A 20 65.75 0.88 37.15
N LEU A 21 64.63 1.17 37.79
CA LEU A 21 64.04 2.39 38.28
C LEU A 21 63.13 3.20 37.34
N GLY A 22 61.92 3.38 37.84
CA GLY A 22 61.05 4.47 37.46
C GLY A 22 59.59 4.21 37.86
N MET A 23 59.29 4.44 39.13
CA MET A 23 57.98 4.44 39.75
C MET A 23 57.14 5.58 39.19
N THR A 24 55.92 5.34 38.71
CA THR A 24 54.77 6.20 39.03
C THR A 24 53.47 5.43 38.83
N MET A 25 52.72 5.29 39.90
CA MET A 25 51.33 4.84 39.94
C MET A 25 50.43 5.81 39.20
N PHE A 26 49.55 5.30 38.37
CA PHE A 26 48.18 5.80 38.27
C PHE A 26 47.26 4.61 37.91
N GLY A 27 46.47 4.22 38.88
CA GLY A 27 45.42 3.25 38.75
C GLY A 27 44.29 3.86 37.95
N SER A 28 43.82 3.12 36.95
CA SER A 28 42.51 3.33 36.33
C SER A 28 41.86 1.98 36.19
N ILE A 29 40.91 1.75 37.07
CA ILE A 29 39.97 0.63 37.02
C ILE A 29 39.10 0.89 35.80
N PHE A 30 39.31 0.12 34.73
CA PHE A 30 38.32 -0.02 33.67
C PHE A 30 37.40 -1.15 34.05
N ALA A 31 36.28 -0.79 34.69
CA ALA A 31 35.09 -1.63 34.71
C ALA A 31 34.53 -1.64 33.26
N GLY A 32 34.73 -2.75 32.55
CA GLY A 32 34.08 -3.00 31.27
C GLY A 32 32.60 -3.27 31.51
N CYS A 33 31.76 -2.25 31.33
CA CYS A 33 30.37 -2.47 30.96
C CYS A 33 30.35 -2.73 29.46
N GLY A 34 30.10 -3.96 29.09
CA GLY A 34 29.67 -4.30 27.75
C GLY A 34 28.26 -3.74 27.53
N GLY A 35 28.18 -2.47 27.11
CA GLY A 35 27.01 -1.96 26.41
C GLY A 35 27.20 -2.32 24.95
N GLU A 36 26.30 -3.07 24.38
CA GLU A 36 26.13 -3.09 22.94
C GLU A 36 25.97 -1.63 22.52
N GLU A 37 26.96 -1.08 21.85
CA GLU A 37 26.81 0.17 21.11
C GLU A 37 25.70 -0.11 20.08
N ALA A 38 24.50 0.40 20.34
CA ALA A 38 23.52 0.58 19.29
C ALA A 38 24.24 1.33 18.18
N ALA A 39 24.48 0.68 17.08
CA ALA A 39 25.11 1.25 15.91
C ALA A 39 24.32 2.51 15.56
N ASN A 40 24.93 3.66 15.82
CA ASN A 40 24.37 4.95 15.45
C ASN A 40 24.49 5.06 13.93
N SER A 41 23.61 4.35 13.20
CA SER A 41 23.61 4.39 11.75
C SER A 41 23.26 5.82 11.33
N ASP A 42 24.10 6.40 10.47
CA ASP A 42 23.87 7.74 9.90
C ASP A 42 22.64 7.77 8.96
N GLU A 43 21.89 6.69 8.89
CA GLU A 43 20.72 6.52 8.03
C GLU A 43 19.51 5.94 8.78
N ILE A 44 18.32 6.26 8.27
CA ILE A 44 17.03 5.69 8.70
C ILE A 44 16.56 4.77 7.58
N LYS A 45 16.50 3.47 7.83
CA LYS A 45 16.04 2.50 6.85
C LYS A 45 14.54 2.31 6.90
N ILE A 46 13.87 2.49 5.77
CA ILE A 46 12.45 2.26 5.57
C ILE A 46 12.29 1.15 4.54
N GLY A 47 11.50 0.13 4.85
CA GLY A 47 11.12 -0.91 3.90
C GLY A 47 10.11 -0.39 2.88
N ALA A 48 10.26 -0.81 1.63
CA ALA A 48 9.32 -0.57 0.55
C ALA A 48 8.96 -1.93 -0.06
N ASN A 49 7.85 -2.52 0.42
CA ASN A 49 7.38 -3.83 0.00
C ASN A 49 6.23 -3.66 -0.99
N PHE A 50 6.50 -3.90 -2.27
CA PHE A 50 5.50 -3.64 -3.31
C PHE A 50 5.43 -4.74 -4.35
N GLU A 51 4.31 -4.79 -5.08
CA GLU A 51 4.06 -5.58 -6.27
C GLU A 51 4.86 -4.99 -7.46
N MET A 52 6.18 -5.26 -7.54
CA MET A 52 7.01 -4.74 -8.64
C MET A 52 7.02 -5.65 -9.86
N THR A 53 6.60 -6.91 -9.69
CA THR A 53 6.34 -7.86 -10.77
C THR A 53 5.01 -8.60 -10.51
N GLY A 54 4.53 -9.36 -11.52
CA GLY A 54 3.27 -10.11 -11.41
C GLY A 54 2.05 -9.37 -11.94
N ASN A 55 0.85 -9.84 -11.55
CA ASN A 55 -0.42 -9.47 -12.18
C ASN A 55 -0.80 -7.99 -12.00
N VAL A 56 -0.41 -7.37 -10.88
CA VAL A 56 -0.74 -5.99 -10.56
C VAL A 56 0.51 -5.11 -10.39
N ALA A 57 1.58 -5.45 -11.10
CA ALA A 57 2.88 -4.78 -10.97
C ALA A 57 2.82 -3.25 -11.20
N ASN A 58 1.86 -2.77 -11.98
CA ASN A 58 1.75 -1.33 -12.23
C ASN A 58 1.34 -0.56 -10.98
N TYR A 59 0.52 -1.15 -10.09
CA TYR A 59 0.20 -0.51 -8.80
C TYR A 59 1.47 -0.29 -7.98
N GLY A 60 2.20 -1.38 -7.69
CA GLY A 60 3.37 -1.29 -6.81
C GLY A 60 4.50 -0.43 -7.38
N THR A 61 4.76 -0.50 -8.68
CA THR A 61 5.82 0.32 -9.31
C THR A 61 5.48 1.80 -9.28
N THR A 62 4.23 2.19 -9.56
CA THR A 62 3.82 3.59 -9.53
C THR A 62 3.70 4.14 -8.10
N THR A 63 3.23 3.32 -7.14
CA THR A 63 3.23 3.70 -5.70
C THR A 63 4.65 3.95 -5.21
N LEU A 64 5.60 3.09 -5.59
CA LEU A 64 7.01 3.23 -5.23
C LEU A 64 7.64 4.52 -5.80
N GLU A 65 7.26 4.95 -7.01
CA GLU A 65 7.71 6.24 -7.55
C GLU A 65 7.26 7.40 -6.66
N GLY A 66 6.00 7.42 -6.24
CA GLY A 66 5.50 8.43 -5.32
C GLY A 66 6.22 8.43 -3.97
N LEU A 67 6.43 7.26 -3.39
CA LEU A 67 7.21 7.11 -2.16
C LEU A 67 8.64 7.62 -2.32
N LYS A 68 9.31 7.25 -3.40
CA LYS A 68 10.68 7.72 -3.72
C LYS A 68 10.76 9.24 -3.79
N LEU A 69 9.77 9.90 -4.39
CA LEU A 69 9.72 11.36 -4.45
C LEU A 69 9.60 11.98 -3.06
N ALA A 70 8.71 11.46 -2.20
CA ALA A 70 8.55 11.95 -0.83
C ALA A 70 9.83 11.81 -0.01
N ILE A 71 10.53 10.67 -0.14
CA ILE A 71 11.80 10.42 0.55
C ILE A 71 12.92 11.29 0.00
N LYS A 72 12.98 11.48 -1.34
CA LYS A 72 13.94 12.39 -1.96
C LYS A 72 13.77 13.81 -1.44
N GLU A 73 12.55 14.34 -1.41
CA GLU A 73 12.28 15.68 -0.86
C GLU A 73 12.70 15.81 0.61
N ALA A 74 12.44 14.78 1.43
CA ALA A 74 12.88 14.78 2.82
C ALA A 74 14.40 14.80 2.95
N ASN A 75 15.10 14.03 2.11
CA ASN A 75 16.56 13.99 2.08
C ASN A 75 17.18 15.28 1.55
N ASP A 76 16.59 15.89 0.53
CA ASP A 76 17.03 17.17 -0.04
C ASP A 76 16.86 18.32 0.98
N ALA A 77 15.87 18.20 1.87
CA ALA A 77 15.65 19.11 3.01
C ALA A 77 16.59 18.85 4.22
N GLY A 78 17.57 17.93 4.08
CA GLY A 78 18.54 17.62 5.14
C GLY A 78 18.21 16.37 5.96
N GLY A 79 17.25 15.56 5.53
CA GLY A 79 16.85 14.33 6.19
C GLY A 79 16.00 14.55 7.45
N ILE A 80 16.04 13.59 8.35
CA ILE A 80 15.39 13.68 9.67
C ILE A 80 16.47 13.77 10.74
N ASN A 81 16.54 14.89 11.45
CA ASN A 81 17.58 15.16 12.45
C ASN A 81 19.01 14.98 11.91
N GLY A 82 19.24 15.35 10.62
CA GLY A 82 20.51 15.21 9.93
C GLY A 82 20.82 13.81 9.40
N LYS A 83 19.97 12.81 9.66
CA LYS A 83 20.11 11.46 9.12
C LYS A 83 19.38 11.33 7.79
N LYS A 84 20.00 10.67 6.81
CA LYS A 84 19.34 10.34 5.54
C LYS A 84 18.37 9.18 5.71
N ILE A 85 17.31 9.20 4.89
CA ILE A 85 16.38 8.09 4.79
C ILE A 85 16.81 7.23 3.59
N THR A 86 16.91 5.93 3.81
CA THR A 86 17.23 4.93 2.78
C THR A 86 16.05 3.98 2.62
N LEU A 87 15.56 3.82 1.38
CA LEU A 87 14.55 2.80 1.06
C LEU A 87 15.22 1.46 0.80
N VAL A 88 14.72 0.42 1.45
CA VAL A 88 15.07 -0.97 1.18
C VAL A 88 13.90 -1.59 0.42
N GLU A 89 14.09 -1.77 -0.89
CA GLU A 89 13.04 -2.22 -1.80
C GLU A 89 12.93 -3.74 -1.80
N ALA A 90 11.71 -4.27 -1.78
CA ALA A 90 11.40 -5.68 -1.88
C ALA A 90 10.21 -5.89 -2.84
N ASP A 91 10.37 -6.83 -3.77
CA ASP A 91 9.33 -7.24 -4.72
C ASP A 91 8.56 -8.43 -4.15
N ASN A 92 7.26 -8.24 -3.87
CA ASN A 92 6.39 -9.31 -3.41
C ASN A 92 5.73 -10.11 -4.56
N LYS A 93 6.05 -9.77 -5.81
CA LYS A 93 5.61 -10.49 -7.02
C LYS A 93 4.09 -10.60 -7.18
N SER A 94 3.33 -9.70 -6.58
CA SER A 94 1.86 -9.74 -6.52
C SER A 94 1.34 -11.03 -5.85
N ASP A 95 2.06 -11.52 -4.83
CA ASP A 95 1.73 -12.74 -4.08
C ASP A 95 1.74 -12.46 -2.57
N PRO A 96 0.64 -12.77 -1.83
CA PRO A 96 0.56 -12.52 -0.39
C PRO A 96 1.63 -13.25 0.44
N ALA A 97 2.00 -14.48 0.07
CA ALA A 97 3.03 -15.21 0.80
C ALA A 97 4.43 -14.58 0.61
N GLU A 98 4.72 -14.11 -0.62
CA GLU A 98 5.96 -13.37 -0.89
C GLU A 98 5.97 -12.03 -0.15
N ALA A 99 4.82 -11.35 0.03
CA ALA A 99 4.74 -10.13 0.82
C ALA A 99 5.12 -10.38 2.30
N ALA A 100 4.62 -11.44 2.92
CA ALA A 100 5.00 -11.83 4.27
C ALA A 100 6.50 -12.20 4.38
N ASN A 101 7.04 -12.93 3.39
CA ASN A 101 8.46 -13.27 3.32
C ASN A 101 9.35 -12.01 3.19
N ALA A 102 8.94 -11.07 2.33
CA ALA A 102 9.63 -9.80 2.14
C ALA A 102 9.64 -8.97 3.43
N ALA A 103 8.50 -8.87 4.13
CA ALA A 103 8.40 -8.18 5.42
C ALA A 103 9.33 -8.82 6.47
N THR A 104 9.34 -10.14 6.54
CA THR A 104 10.24 -10.87 7.46
C THR A 104 11.70 -10.48 7.23
N LYS A 105 12.14 -10.48 5.96
CA LYS A 105 13.51 -10.08 5.61
C LYS A 105 13.80 -8.61 5.93
N LEU A 106 12.91 -7.70 5.52
CA LEU A 106 13.06 -6.28 5.80
C LEU A 106 13.22 -5.98 7.29
N ILE A 107 12.45 -6.67 8.14
CA ILE A 107 12.48 -6.49 9.59
C ILE A 107 13.70 -7.19 10.21
N SER A 108 13.89 -8.49 9.91
CA SER A 108 14.89 -9.33 10.60
C SER A 108 16.31 -9.09 10.13
N ASP A 109 16.52 -8.88 8.82
CA ASP A 109 17.86 -8.78 8.23
C ASP A 109 18.25 -7.34 7.98
N ASP A 110 17.36 -6.57 7.33
CA ASP A 110 17.65 -5.20 6.91
C ASP A 110 17.44 -4.17 8.02
N LYS A 111 16.71 -4.56 9.12
CA LYS A 111 16.46 -3.73 10.31
C LYS A 111 15.76 -2.41 9.99
N VAL A 112 14.74 -2.45 9.15
CA VAL A 112 13.92 -1.29 8.84
C VAL A 112 13.09 -0.85 10.06
N VAL A 113 12.86 0.45 10.20
CA VAL A 113 12.09 1.02 11.33
C VAL A 113 10.59 1.12 11.05
N ALA A 114 10.22 1.04 9.79
CA ALA A 114 8.83 1.01 9.30
C ALA A 114 8.80 0.44 7.88
N ILE A 115 7.64 0.01 7.40
CA ILE A 115 7.44 -0.43 6.02
C ILE A 115 6.32 0.39 5.38
N VAL A 116 6.49 0.78 4.12
CA VAL A 116 5.43 1.32 3.26
C VAL A 116 5.11 0.30 2.18
N GLY A 117 3.83 0.01 2.01
CA GLY A 117 3.34 -1.07 1.16
C GLY A 117 2.74 -2.21 2.00
N PRO A 118 2.31 -3.30 1.36
CA PRO A 118 2.01 -3.47 -0.06
C PRO A 118 0.84 -2.63 -0.60
N ALA A 119 0.58 -2.71 -1.91
CA ALA A 119 -0.53 -2.01 -2.54
C ALA A 119 -1.86 -2.78 -2.41
N THR A 120 -1.84 -4.11 -2.48
CA THR A 120 -3.06 -4.93 -2.49
C THR A 120 -3.48 -5.40 -1.10
N SER A 121 -4.79 -5.47 -0.85
CA SER A 121 -5.35 -5.85 0.46
C SER A 121 -4.88 -7.24 0.93
N GLY A 122 -4.86 -8.24 0.05
CA GLY A 122 -4.41 -9.59 0.42
C GLY A 122 -2.92 -9.66 0.81
N ALA A 123 -2.07 -8.87 0.14
CA ALA A 123 -0.65 -8.79 0.47
C ALA A 123 -0.42 -8.07 1.81
N VAL A 124 -1.14 -6.96 2.08
CA VAL A 124 -1.08 -6.27 3.38
C VAL A 124 -1.58 -7.16 4.51
N GLN A 125 -2.66 -7.92 4.30
CA GLN A 125 -3.18 -8.86 5.30
C GLN A 125 -2.09 -9.85 5.73
N ALA A 126 -1.38 -10.44 4.76
CA ALA A 126 -0.29 -11.40 5.04
C ALA A 126 0.91 -10.73 5.72
N GLU A 127 1.29 -9.53 5.32
CA GLU A 127 2.37 -8.74 5.93
C GLU A 127 2.03 -8.28 7.35
N SER A 128 0.78 -7.89 7.59
CA SER A 128 0.34 -7.28 8.85
C SER A 128 0.58 -8.15 10.08
N GLN A 129 0.52 -9.48 9.92
CA GLN A 129 0.84 -10.41 10.99
C GLN A 129 2.32 -10.30 11.39
N VAL A 130 3.22 -10.36 10.39
CA VAL A 130 4.68 -10.27 10.61
C VAL A 130 5.04 -8.94 11.27
N ALA A 131 4.48 -7.84 10.76
CA ALA A 131 4.73 -6.50 11.28
C ALA A 131 4.25 -6.33 12.74
N THR A 132 3.06 -6.84 13.06
CA THR A 132 2.48 -6.78 14.41
C THR A 132 3.29 -7.60 15.41
N GLU A 133 3.68 -8.84 15.05
CA GLU A 133 4.50 -9.71 15.91
C GLU A 133 5.87 -9.10 16.22
N ASN A 134 6.44 -8.35 15.29
CA ASN A 134 7.74 -7.70 15.43
C ASN A 134 7.65 -6.23 15.86
N LYS A 135 6.44 -5.71 16.06
CA LYS A 135 6.16 -4.32 16.47
C LYS A 135 6.77 -3.26 15.54
N VAL A 136 6.76 -3.53 14.25
CA VAL A 136 7.22 -2.60 13.21
C VAL A 136 5.98 -2.03 12.49
N PRO A 137 5.78 -0.69 12.46
CA PRO A 137 4.62 -0.12 11.82
C PRO A 137 4.69 -0.24 10.30
N ILE A 138 3.53 -0.53 9.70
CA ILE A 138 3.33 -0.52 8.26
C ILE A 138 2.31 0.53 7.86
N ILE A 139 2.50 1.14 6.71
CA ILE A 139 1.52 2.01 6.06
C ILE A 139 1.16 1.37 4.73
N ALA A 140 -0.07 0.88 4.60
CA ALA A 140 -0.63 0.37 3.37
C ALA A 140 -1.16 1.54 2.53
N PRO A 141 -0.48 1.98 1.45
CA PRO A 141 -0.89 3.18 0.72
C PRO A 141 -2.24 3.03 0.05
N ASP A 142 -2.51 1.85 -0.50
CA ASP A 142 -3.55 1.62 -1.50
C ASP A 142 -4.57 0.54 -1.08
N ALA A 143 -4.30 -0.23 -0.03
CA ALA A 143 -5.14 -1.35 0.39
C ALA A 143 -6.38 -0.87 1.14
N THR A 144 -7.56 -1.15 0.61
CA THR A 144 -8.85 -0.57 1.03
C THR A 144 -9.74 -1.49 1.86
N SER A 145 -9.48 -2.81 1.93
CA SER A 145 -10.31 -3.75 2.70
C SER A 145 -10.39 -3.36 4.17
N PRO A 146 -11.59 -3.40 4.81
CA PRO A 146 -11.76 -3.04 6.22
C PRO A 146 -10.85 -3.80 7.17
N ASP A 147 -10.63 -5.08 6.92
CA ASP A 147 -9.87 -5.99 7.79
C ASP A 147 -8.35 -5.73 7.83
N ILE A 148 -7.88 -4.74 7.06
CA ILE A 148 -6.48 -4.33 7.06
C ILE A 148 -6.07 -3.79 8.43
N THR A 149 -6.81 -2.82 8.95
CA THR A 149 -6.49 -2.10 10.20
C THR A 149 -7.28 -2.59 11.39
N VAL A 150 -8.45 -3.21 11.18
CA VAL A 150 -9.33 -3.73 12.23
C VAL A 150 -9.66 -5.19 11.96
N GLU A 151 -9.48 -6.06 12.93
CA GLU A 151 -9.82 -7.46 12.84
C GLU A 151 -10.62 -7.89 14.08
N ASN A 152 -11.76 -8.56 13.89
CA ASN A 152 -12.67 -8.95 14.98
C ASN A 152 -13.05 -7.79 15.94
N GLY A 153 -13.19 -6.57 15.39
CA GLY A 153 -13.49 -5.36 16.15
C GLY A 153 -12.31 -4.82 16.98
N GLN A 154 -11.10 -5.30 16.73
CA GLN A 154 -9.87 -4.86 17.41
C GLN A 154 -8.93 -4.18 16.41
N VAL A 155 -8.46 -2.99 16.73
CA VAL A 155 -7.48 -2.27 15.91
C VAL A 155 -6.14 -2.99 15.96
N LYS A 156 -5.54 -3.22 14.78
CA LYS A 156 -4.17 -3.73 14.66
C LYS A 156 -3.20 -2.58 14.94
N PRO A 157 -2.47 -2.60 16.07
CA PRO A 157 -1.78 -1.39 16.55
C PRO A 157 -0.66 -0.91 15.63
N PHE A 158 -0.05 -1.80 14.83
CA PHE A 158 1.06 -1.48 13.95
C PHE A 158 0.67 -1.36 12.47
N VAL A 159 -0.62 -1.37 12.15
CA VAL A 159 -1.11 -1.30 10.76
C VAL A 159 -1.87 0.00 10.54
N PHE A 160 -1.43 0.77 9.56
CA PHE A 160 -2.03 2.04 9.14
C PHE A 160 -2.35 1.99 7.65
N ARG A 161 -3.29 2.83 7.19
CA ARG A 161 -3.56 2.94 5.76
C ARG A 161 -3.37 4.37 5.24
N GLY A 162 -3.06 4.49 3.96
CA GLY A 162 -2.89 5.75 3.23
C GLY A 162 -4.08 6.14 2.36
N CYS A 163 -5.15 5.33 2.35
CA CYS A 163 -6.30 5.46 1.46
C CYS A 163 -7.63 5.46 2.21
N PHE A 164 -8.76 5.63 1.50
CA PHE A 164 -10.09 5.36 2.04
C PHE A 164 -10.38 3.85 2.09
N ILE A 165 -11.56 3.45 2.57
CA ILE A 165 -11.93 2.04 2.76
C ILE A 165 -13.08 1.61 1.84
N ASP A 166 -13.21 0.29 1.63
CA ASP A 166 -14.25 -0.32 0.77
C ASP A 166 -15.67 0.15 1.07
N PRO A 167 -16.12 0.29 2.34
CA PRO A 167 -17.44 0.83 2.62
C PRO A 167 -17.70 2.20 2.00
N LEU A 168 -16.75 3.12 2.07
CA LEU A 168 -16.90 4.44 1.44
C LEU A 168 -17.11 4.31 -0.07
N GLN A 169 -16.24 3.56 -0.74
CA GLN A 169 -16.31 3.48 -2.20
C GLN A 169 -17.56 2.74 -2.68
N SER A 170 -17.90 1.61 -2.10
CA SER A 170 -19.07 0.83 -2.53
C SER A 170 -20.39 1.52 -2.19
N ASN A 171 -20.51 2.13 -1.01
CA ASN A 171 -21.68 2.94 -0.64
C ASN A 171 -21.87 4.12 -1.61
N THR A 172 -20.78 4.78 -1.97
CA THR A 172 -20.79 5.91 -2.91
C THR A 172 -21.21 5.44 -4.31
N MET A 173 -20.65 4.34 -4.82
CA MET A 173 -21.00 3.84 -6.14
C MET A 173 -22.42 3.30 -6.22
N ALA A 174 -22.92 2.66 -5.15
CA ALA A 174 -24.32 2.24 -5.06
C ALA A 174 -25.29 3.45 -5.05
N ALA A 175 -24.94 4.51 -4.30
CA ALA A 175 -25.71 5.74 -4.29
C ALA A 175 -25.68 6.45 -5.67
N PHE A 176 -24.53 6.49 -6.33
CA PHE A 176 -24.39 7.01 -7.70
C PHE A 176 -25.25 6.23 -8.69
N ALA A 177 -25.21 4.90 -8.64
CA ALA A 177 -26.03 4.04 -9.47
C ALA A 177 -27.55 4.33 -9.30
N ALA A 178 -28.01 4.36 -8.05
CA ALA A 178 -29.43 4.56 -7.74
C ALA A 178 -29.90 6.01 -8.01
N ASN A 179 -29.10 7.01 -7.63
CA ASN A 179 -29.54 8.41 -7.60
C ASN A 179 -29.18 9.16 -8.87
N GLU A 180 -28.03 8.91 -9.50
CA GLU A 180 -27.61 9.63 -10.71
C GLU A 180 -27.97 8.86 -11.98
N LEU A 181 -27.64 7.55 -12.03
CA LEU A 181 -27.97 6.72 -13.19
C LEU A 181 -29.41 6.19 -13.17
N LYS A 182 -30.14 6.38 -12.05
CA LYS A 182 -31.53 5.94 -11.86
C LYS A 182 -31.72 4.44 -12.04
N ALA A 183 -30.65 3.66 -11.83
CA ALA A 183 -30.65 2.21 -11.95
C ALA A 183 -31.58 1.57 -10.90
N LYS A 184 -32.36 0.58 -11.32
CA LYS A 184 -33.25 -0.24 -10.49
C LYS A 184 -32.73 -1.66 -10.34
N THR A 185 -31.95 -2.12 -11.31
CA THR A 185 -31.39 -3.47 -11.34
C THR A 185 -29.89 -3.42 -11.60
N ALA A 186 -29.17 -4.30 -10.92
CA ALA A 186 -27.74 -4.44 -11.08
C ALA A 186 -27.32 -5.90 -11.21
N VAL A 187 -26.29 -6.16 -11.99
CA VAL A 187 -25.49 -7.38 -11.93
C VAL A 187 -24.19 -7.05 -11.20
N ILE A 188 -23.74 -7.95 -10.35
CA ILE A 188 -22.40 -7.91 -9.77
C ILE A 188 -21.56 -8.99 -10.44
N TYR A 189 -20.35 -8.64 -10.92
CA TYR A 189 -19.41 -9.58 -11.49
C TYR A 189 -18.06 -9.42 -10.78
N LEU A 190 -17.75 -10.32 -9.84
CA LEU A 190 -16.67 -10.17 -8.87
C LEU A 190 -15.53 -11.18 -9.07
N ASP A 191 -14.34 -10.81 -8.61
CA ASP A 191 -13.21 -11.74 -8.45
C ASP A 191 -13.36 -12.50 -7.13
N SER A 192 -13.71 -13.79 -7.22
CA SER A 192 -13.90 -14.64 -6.04
C SER A 192 -12.59 -15.06 -5.37
N SER A 193 -11.45 -14.79 -5.97
CA SER A 193 -10.13 -15.11 -5.41
C SER A 193 -9.56 -14.03 -4.48
N THR A 194 -10.16 -12.83 -4.44
CA THR A 194 -9.68 -11.72 -3.60
C THR A 194 -10.72 -11.29 -2.56
N ASP A 195 -10.26 -11.00 -1.34
CA ASP A 195 -11.12 -10.46 -0.28
C ASP A 195 -11.55 -9.02 -0.57
N TYR A 196 -10.70 -8.25 -1.25
CA TYR A 196 -11.02 -6.93 -1.78
C TYR A 196 -12.30 -6.94 -2.62
N SER A 197 -12.38 -7.79 -3.64
CA SER A 197 -13.54 -7.85 -4.53
C SER A 197 -14.81 -8.34 -3.84
N LYS A 198 -14.67 -9.33 -2.95
CA LYS A 198 -15.80 -9.87 -2.17
C LYS A 198 -16.39 -8.84 -1.22
N SER A 199 -15.54 -8.14 -0.46
CA SER A 199 -15.95 -7.06 0.45
C SER A 199 -16.73 -5.97 -0.28
N LEU A 200 -16.17 -5.47 -1.37
CA LEU A 200 -16.80 -4.43 -2.19
C LEU A 200 -18.14 -4.84 -2.77
N ALA A 201 -18.25 -6.08 -3.26
CA ALA A 201 -19.49 -6.63 -3.83
C ALA A 201 -20.58 -6.69 -2.76
N GLU A 202 -20.27 -7.17 -1.57
CA GLU A 202 -21.22 -7.27 -0.45
C GLU A 202 -21.73 -5.88 -0.02
N VAL A 203 -20.82 -4.93 0.20
CA VAL A 203 -21.18 -3.57 0.61
C VAL A 203 -22.03 -2.88 -0.46
N PHE A 204 -21.67 -3.00 -1.75
CA PHE A 204 -22.45 -2.45 -2.86
C PHE A 204 -23.86 -3.02 -2.88
N LYS A 205 -24.01 -4.35 -2.82
CA LYS A 205 -25.31 -5.02 -2.81
C LYS A 205 -26.20 -4.51 -1.70
N ASN A 206 -25.70 -4.55 -0.45
CA ASN A 206 -26.44 -4.12 0.72
C ASN A 206 -26.93 -2.66 0.60
N LYS A 207 -26.05 -1.77 0.13
CA LYS A 207 -26.40 -0.36 -0.04
C LYS A 207 -27.36 -0.13 -1.19
N PHE A 208 -27.15 -0.77 -2.34
CA PHE A 208 -28.00 -0.62 -3.52
C PHE A 208 -29.41 -1.10 -3.24
N GLU A 209 -29.56 -2.24 -2.55
CA GLU A 209 -30.86 -2.80 -2.14
C GLU A 209 -31.54 -1.92 -1.07
N ALA A 210 -30.79 -1.37 -0.11
CA ALA A 210 -31.32 -0.41 0.85
C ALA A 210 -31.85 0.89 0.20
N LEU A 211 -31.33 1.24 -0.98
CA LEU A 211 -31.80 2.38 -1.80
C LEU A 211 -32.97 2.02 -2.72
N GLY A 212 -33.50 0.78 -2.63
CA GLY A 212 -34.64 0.30 -3.41
C GLY A 212 -34.24 -0.29 -4.78
N GLY A 213 -32.97 -0.51 -5.04
CA GLY A 213 -32.47 -1.28 -6.16
C GLY A 213 -32.60 -2.79 -5.91
N LYS A 214 -32.27 -3.59 -6.92
CA LYS A 214 -32.24 -5.05 -6.83
C LYS A 214 -31.00 -5.59 -7.55
N VAL A 215 -30.20 -6.37 -6.87
CA VAL A 215 -29.16 -7.20 -7.51
C VAL A 215 -29.84 -8.44 -8.07
N VAL A 216 -29.89 -8.53 -9.41
CA VAL A 216 -30.63 -9.60 -10.10
C VAL A 216 -29.76 -10.79 -10.46
N MET A 217 -28.44 -10.64 -10.42
CA MET A 217 -27.49 -11.70 -10.73
C MET A 217 -26.14 -11.36 -10.07
N GLU A 218 -25.48 -12.39 -9.56
CA GLU A 218 -24.09 -12.34 -9.13
C GLU A 218 -23.31 -13.43 -9.87
N GLU A 219 -22.24 -13.05 -10.52
CA GLU A 219 -21.33 -13.94 -11.25
C GLU A 219 -19.91 -13.71 -10.76
N ALA A 220 -19.04 -14.70 -10.92
CA ALA A 220 -17.67 -14.63 -10.45
C ALA A 220 -16.68 -15.10 -11.50
N PHE A 221 -15.46 -14.58 -11.39
CA PHE A 221 -14.25 -15.06 -12.06
C PHE A 221 -13.15 -15.25 -11.03
N VAL A 222 -11.99 -15.68 -11.45
CA VAL A 222 -10.77 -15.75 -10.64
C VAL A 222 -9.66 -14.95 -11.29
N ALA A 223 -8.74 -14.40 -10.46
CA ALA A 223 -7.60 -13.67 -10.96
C ALA A 223 -6.82 -14.46 -12.01
N LYS A 224 -6.30 -13.76 -13.02
CA LYS A 224 -5.57 -14.28 -14.19
C LYS A 224 -6.45 -14.97 -15.26
N ASP A 225 -7.77 -15.04 -15.11
CA ASP A 225 -8.66 -15.44 -16.19
C ASP A 225 -8.46 -14.55 -17.42
N GLN A 226 -8.64 -15.11 -18.61
CA GLN A 226 -8.42 -14.42 -19.89
C GLN A 226 -9.68 -14.34 -20.75
N ASP A 227 -10.59 -15.27 -20.59
CA ASP A 227 -11.83 -15.38 -21.37
C ASP A 227 -13.05 -15.33 -20.46
N PHE A 228 -13.85 -14.28 -20.63
CA PHE A 228 -15.04 -13.99 -19.83
C PHE A 228 -16.33 -14.09 -20.65
N LYS A 229 -16.26 -14.48 -21.95
CA LYS A 229 -17.38 -14.40 -22.88
C LYS A 229 -18.57 -15.26 -22.47
N ALA A 230 -18.34 -16.45 -21.91
CA ALA A 230 -19.41 -17.32 -21.45
C ALA A 230 -20.24 -16.67 -20.35
N THR A 231 -19.58 -16.18 -19.29
CA THR A 231 -20.23 -15.49 -18.17
C THR A 231 -20.86 -14.16 -18.62
N LEU A 232 -20.19 -13.40 -19.47
CA LEU A 232 -20.72 -12.15 -20.02
C LEU A 232 -21.98 -12.40 -20.88
N THR A 233 -22.08 -13.54 -21.55
CA THR A 233 -23.29 -13.92 -22.28
C THR A 233 -24.46 -14.14 -21.31
N ASN A 234 -24.25 -14.78 -20.17
CA ASN A 234 -25.26 -14.93 -19.12
C ASN A 234 -25.64 -13.55 -18.54
N ILE A 235 -24.64 -12.70 -18.18
CA ILE A 235 -24.87 -11.35 -17.70
C ILE A 235 -25.74 -10.53 -18.65
N LYS A 236 -25.48 -10.61 -19.95
CA LYS A 236 -26.28 -9.94 -20.98
C LYS A 236 -27.75 -10.34 -20.91
N THR A 237 -28.06 -11.61 -20.62
CA THR A 237 -29.48 -12.09 -20.56
C THR A 237 -30.23 -11.52 -19.36
N ALA A 238 -29.55 -11.12 -18.31
CA ALA A 238 -30.15 -10.50 -17.13
C ALA A 238 -30.76 -9.11 -17.44
N ASN A 239 -30.30 -8.45 -18.51
CA ASN A 239 -30.78 -7.15 -18.98
C ASN A 239 -30.93 -6.12 -17.85
N ALA A 240 -29.96 -6.11 -16.93
CA ALA A 240 -29.90 -5.16 -15.80
C ALA A 240 -29.54 -3.75 -16.27
N ASP A 241 -29.92 -2.75 -15.48
CA ASP A 241 -29.65 -1.35 -15.79
C ASP A 241 -28.16 -1.03 -15.74
N ILE A 242 -27.42 -1.68 -14.83
CA ILE A 242 -25.97 -1.51 -14.65
C ILE A 242 -25.27 -2.83 -14.36
N ILE A 243 -23.94 -2.84 -14.56
CA ILE A 243 -23.06 -3.93 -14.12
C ILE A 243 -22.01 -3.32 -13.16
N TYR A 244 -21.83 -3.90 -11.99
CA TYR A 244 -20.80 -3.52 -11.03
C TYR A 244 -19.67 -4.55 -11.01
N ILE A 245 -18.43 -4.11 -11.25
CA ILE A 245 -17.26 -4.99 -11.36
C ILE A 245 -16.18 -4.49 -10.38
N PRO A 246 -16.21 -4.92 -9.11
CA PRO A 246 -15.20 -4.59 -8.13
C PRO A 246 -13.95 -5.46 -8.32
N ALA A 247 -13.01 -5.02 -9.14
CA ALA A 247 -11.84 -5.84 -9.49
C ALA A 247 -10.64 -4.96 -9.90
N TYR A 248 -9.50 -5.59 -10.13
CA TYR A 248 -8.27 -4.92 -10.54
C TYR A 248 -8.19 -4.73 -12.06
N TYR A 249 -7.37 -3.76 -12.47
CA TYR A 249 -7.30 -3.25 -13.86
C TYR A 249 -7.05 -4.31 -14.90
N GLU A 250 -6.29 -5.34 -14.59
CA GLU A 250 -5.83 -6.36 -15.56
C GLU A 250 -7.03 -7.18 -16.09
N GLU A 251 -7.88 -7.69 -15.20
CA GLU A 251 -9.10 -8.42 -15.55
C GLU A 251 -10.19 -7.48 -16.05
N VAL A 252 -10.35 -6.33 -15.38
CA VAL A 252 -11.35 -5.31 -15.75
C VAL A 252 -11.20 -4.87 -17.19
N GLY A 253 -9.99 -4.55 -17.65
CA GLY A 253 -9.75 -4.16 -19.03
C GLY A 253 -10.20 -5.22 -20.03
N LYS A 254 -9.92 -6.49 -19.76
CA LYS A 254 -10.34 -7.63 -20.57
C LYS A 254 -11.87 -7.84 -20.54
N ILE A 255 -12.47 -7.77 -19.34
CA ILE A 255 -13.91 -7.94 -19.14
C ILE A 255 -14.67 -6.85 -19.89
N VAL A 256 -14.31 -5.58 -19.72
CA VAL A 256 -14.98 -4.46 -20.35
C VAL A 256 -14.87 -4.56 -21.88
N LYS A 257 -13.70 -4.88 -22.42
CA LYS A 257 -13.50 -5.12 -23.85
C LYS A 257 -14.43 -6.20 -24.38
N GLN A 258 -14.41 -7.39 -23.75
CA GLN A 258 -15.23 -8.52 -24.18
C GLN A 258 -16.72 -8.25 -23.99
N ALA A 259 -17.12 -7.50 -22.96
CA ALA A 259 -18.51 -7.08 -22.77
C ALA A 259 -19.00 -6.22 -23.94
N ARG A 260 -18.21 -5.23 -24.36
CA ARG A 260 -18.55 -4.37 -25.51
C ARG A 260 -18.54 -5.14 -26.82
N GLU A 261 -17.61 -6.08 -27.04
CA GLU A 261 -17.62 -6.99 -28.21
C GLU A 261 -18.87 -7.82 -28.27
N LEU A 262 -19.45 -8.24 -27.15
CA LEU A 262 -20.72 -8.96 -27.07
C LEU A 262 -21.96 -8.05 -27.19
N GLY A 263 -21.78 -6.73 -27.33
CA GLY A 263 -22.85 -5.75 -27.45
C GLY A 263 -23.55 -5.44 -26.13
N ILE A 264 -22.87 -5.60 -24.98
CA ILE A 264 -23.32 -5.09 -23.70
C ILE A 264 -23.05 -3.57 -23.70
N THR A 265 -24.10 -2.77 -23.65
CA THR A 265 -24.02 -1.28 -23.74
C THR A 265 -24.37 -0.58 -22.44
N GLN A 266 -24.85 -1.29 -21.44
CA GLN A 266 -25.20 -0.75 -20.13
C GLN A 266 -23.99 -0.05 -19.48
N PRO A 267 -24.22 0.93 -18.58
CA PRO A 267 -23.17 1.48 -17.74
C PRO A 267 -22.47 0.37 -16.96
N ILE A 268 -21.15 0.42 -16.91
CA ILE A 268 -20.35 -0.47 -16.09
C ILE A 268 -19.67 0.37 -15.02
N LEU A 269 -19.82 -0.04 -13.76
CA LEU A 269 -19.31 0.64 -12.60
C LEU A 269 -18.17 -0.14 -11.97
N GLY A 270 -17.16 0.57 -11.52
CA GLY A 270 -15.98 -0.01 -10.90
C GLY A 270 -15.56 0.70 -9.63
N THR A 271 -14.40 0.32 -9.17
CA THR A 271 -13.78 0.72 -7.92
C THR A 271 -12.43 1.39 -8.17
N ASP A 272 -11.72 1.79 -7.13
CA ASP A 272 -10.40 2.40 -7.23
C ASP A 272 -9.37 1.54 -7.97
N GLY A 273 -9.49 0.22 -7.89
CA GLY A 273 -8.68 -0.73 -8.65
C GLY A 273 -8.77 -0.60 -10.19
N TRP A 274 -9.69 0.21 -10.70
CA TRP A 274 -9.74 0.54 -12.13
C TRP A 274 -8.81 1.69 -12.52
N ASP A 275 -8.38 2.49 -11.55
CA ASP A 275 -7.69 3.75 -11.81
C ASP A 275 -6.21 3.53 -12.19
N ASP A 276 -6.00 2.81 -13.27
CA ASP A 276 -4.70 2.54 -13.85
C ASP A 276 -4.70 2.86 -15.34
N THR A 277 -3.61 3.45 -15.85
CA THR A 277 -3.48 3.75 -17.28
C THR A 277 -3.53 2.50 -18.15
N LYS A 278 -3.10 1.35 -17.61
CA LYS A 278 -3.13 0.06 -18.30
C LYS A 278 -4.54 -0.42 -18.64
N VAL A 279 -5.57 0.02 -17.92
CA VAL A 279 -6.95 -0.33 -18.27
C VAL A 279 -7.31 0.14 -19.69
N VAL A 280 -6.79 1.33 -20.07
CA VAL A 280 -7.01 1.88 -21.43
C VAL A 280 -6.23 1.09 -22.48
N ASP A 281 -5.00 0.69 -22.17
CA ASP A 281 -4.17 -0.14 -23.06
C ASP A 281 -4.82 -1.49 -23.34
N ILE A 282 -5.44 -2.10 -22.33
CA ILE A 282 -6.07 -3.45 -22.41
C ILE A 282 -7.44 -3.40 -23.05
N ALA A 283 -8.31 -2.52 -22.57
CA ALA A 283 -9.69 -2.42 -23.03
C ALA A 283 -9.83 -1.71 -24.39
N GLY A 284 -9.02 -0.71 -24.62
CA GLY A 284 -9.20 0.30 -25.67
C GLY A 284 -10.11 1.43 -25.23
N ALA A 285 -9.86 2.64 -25.72
CA ALA A 285 -10.57 3.86 -25.32
C ALA A 285 -12.10 3.75 -25.55
N ASP A 286 -12.52 3.21 -26.70
CA ASP A 286 -13.92 3.11 -27.08
C ASP A 286 -14.72 2.17 -26.16
N ALA A 287 -14.11 1.06 -25.72
CA ALA A 287 -14.76 0.09 -24.86
C ALA A 287 -15.03 0.67 -23.46
N LEU A 288 -14.21 1.61 -23.01
CA LEU A 288 -14.36 2.26 -21.70
C LEU A 288 -15.43 3.35 -21.68
N ASN A 289 -15.98 3.77 -22.82
CA ASN A 289 -17.11 4.71 -22.82
C ASN A 289 -18.29 4.16 -22.02
N ASN A 290 -18.98 5.04 -21.29
CA ASN A 290 -20.08 4.69 -20.38
C ASN A 290 -19.62 3.75 -19.25
N THR A 291 -18.41 3.95 -18.74
CA THR A 291 -17.94 3.32 -17.52
C THR A 291 -17.64 4.38 -16.47
N TYR A 292 -17.82 4.03 -15.20
CA TYR A 292 -17.66 4.92 -14.06
C TYR A 292 -16.93 4.18 -12.95
N PHE A 293 -16.00 4.87 -12.27
CA PHE A 293 -15.33 4.31 -11.10
C PHE A 293 -15.02 5.39 -10.07
N ILE A 294 -14.77 4.98 -8.87
CA ILE A 294 -14.37 5.88 -7.78
C ILE A 294 -12.85 5.85 -7.62
N THR A 295 -12.25 6.98 -7.26
CA THR A 295 -10.80 7.09 -7.06
C THR A 295 -10.45 8.03 -5.91
N HIS A 296 -9.21 7.93 -5.41
CA HIS A 296 -8.69 8.73 -4.30
C HIS A 296 -8.17 10.11 -4.71
N TYR A 297 -7.92 10.32 -6.00
CA TYR A 297 -7.18 11.46 -6.50
C TYR A 297 -7.64 11.85 -7.90
N THR A 298 -7.52 13.11 -8.21
CA THR A 298 -7.60 13.65 -9.58
C THR A 298 -6.58 14.78 -9.72
N GLU A 299 -5.86 14.78 -10.83
CA GLU A 299 -4.87 15.84 -11.15
C GLU A 299 -5.50 17.24 -11.29
N THR A 300 -6.81 17.30 -11.47
CA THR A 300 -7.56 18.57 -11.47
C THR A 300 -7.83 19.11 -10.05
N ASN A 301 -7.47 18.37 -8.99
CA ASN A 301 -7.59 18.84 -7.62
C ASN A 301 -6.55 19.96 -7.37
N PRO A 302 -6.97 21.20 -7.06
CA PRO A 302 -6.03 22.31 -6.82
C PRO A 302 -4.99 22.03 -5.73
N ASP A 303 -5.36 21.24 -4.71
CA ASP A 303 -4.49 20.91 -3.59
C ASP A 303 -3.30 20.03 -4.03
N ALA A 304 -3.45 19.30 -5.15
CA ALA A 304 -2.42 18.40 -5.66
C ALA A 304 -1.39 19.05 -6.60
N LYS A 305 -1.59 20.32 -6.97
CA LYS A 305 -0.75 20.96 -8.00
C LYS A 305 0.74 20.89 -7.70
N ALA A 306 1.15 21.17 -6.48
CA ALA A 306 2.56 21.15 -6.11
C ALA A 306 3.18 19.75 -6.24
N PHE A 307 2.44 18.71 -5.88
CA PHE A 307 2.83 17.32 -6.06
C PHE A 307 2.93 16.95 -7.54
N VAL A 308 1.91 17.30 -8.34
CA VAL A 308 1.90 17.03 -9.80
C VAL A 308 3.09 17.67 -10.48
N ASP A 309 3.39 18.94 -10.19
CA ASP A 309 4.53 19.65 -10.76
C ASP A 309 5.88 18.99 -10.38
N ALA A 310 6.04 18.62 -9.10
CA ALA A 310 7.25 17.98 -8.60
C ALA A 310 7.45 16.58 -9.19
N PHE A 311 6.39 15.78 -9.24
CA PHE A 311 6.42 14.43 -9.82
C PHE A 311 6.71 14.47 -11.31
N THR A 312 6.02 15.33 -12.05
CA THR A 312 6.24 15.48 -13.50
C THR A 312 7.66 15.94 -13.81
N LYS A 313 8.23 16.80 -12.97
CA LYS A 313 9.63 17.23 -13.11
C LYS A 313 10.62 16.08 -12.89
N GLU A 314 10.36 15.22 -11.91
CA GLU A 314 11.25 14.11 -11.54
C GLU A 314 11.17 12.97 -12.56
N TYR A 315 9.95 12.58 -12.98
CA TYR A 315 9.72 11.37 -13.77
C TYR A 315 9.39 11.62 -15.24
N GLY A 316 9.09 12.86 -15.65
CA GLY A 316 8.78 13.22 -17.04
C GLY A 316 7.36 12.89 -17.51
N HIS A 317 6.49 12.42 -16.60
CA HIS A 317 5.07 12.15 -16.85
C HIS A 317 4.21 12.58 -15.67
N ALA A 318 2.91 12.74 -15.88
CA ALA A 318 1.97 13.07 -14.80
C ALA A 318 1.80 11.88 -13.83
N PRO A 319 1.60 12.12 -12.52
CA PRO A 319 1.36 11.07 -11.55
C PRO A 319 -0.03 10.45 -11.72
N GLY A 320 -0.11 9.11 -11.60
CA GLY A 320 -1.37 8.41 -11.37
C GLY A 320 -1.79 8.43 -9.90
N VAL A 321 -2.97 7.84 -9.61
CA VAL A 321 -3.50 7.76 -8.24
C VAL A 321 -2.55 7.04 -7.28
N PHE A 322 -1.97 5.92 -7.70
CA PHE A 322 -1.07 5.11 -6.87
C PHE A 322 0.22 5.87 -6.54
N ALA A 323 0.78 6.64 -7.48
CA ALA A 323 1.89 7.53 -7.20
C ALA A 323 1.52 8.61 -6.16
N ALA A 324 0.32 9.15 -6.23
CA ALA A 324 -0.15 10.12 -5.24
C ALA A 324 -0.31 9.51 -3.85
N LEU A 325 -0.83 8.29 -3.74
CA LEU A 325 -0.99 7.57 -2.48
C LEU A 325 0.37 7.17 -1.87
N GLY A 326 1.31 6.70 -2.70
CA GLY A 326 2.67 6.40 -2.27
C GLY A 326 3.42 7.65 -1.75
N TYR A 327 3.23 8.78 -2.41
CA TYR A 327 3.78 10.07 -1.95
C TYR A 327 3.17 10.49 -0.61
N ASP A 328 1.84 10.42 -0.47
CA ASP A 328 1.15 10.77 0.78
C ASP A 328 1.59 9.87 1.94
N ALA A 329 1.70 8.56 1.73
CA ALA A 329 2.20 7.61 2.73
C ALA A 329 3.65 7.93 3.14
N GLY A 330 4.50 8.26 2.17
CA GLY A 330 5.87 8.70 2.43
C GLY A 330 5.94 9.97 3.27
N LYS A 331 5.12 10.99 2.94
CA LYS A 331 5.01 12.24 3.71
C LYS A 331 4.50 11.98 5.12
N MET A 332 3.50 11.11 5.27
CA MET A 332 2.94 10.73 6.58
C MET A 332 3.98 10.05 7.46
N LEU A 333 4.77 9.10 6.91
CA LEU A 333 5.82 8.42 7.65
C LEU A 333 6.95 9.37 8.05
N VAL A 334 7.41 10.22 7.14
CA VAL A 334 8.46 11.22 7.40
C VAL A 334 8.03 12.18 8.52
N ASP A 335 6.79 12.65 8.49
CA ASP A 335 6.23 13.51 9.54
C ASP A 335 6.15 12.78 10.89
N ALA A 336 5.68 11.54 10.90
CA ALA A 336 5.59 10.72 12.11
C ALA A 336 6.97 10.49 12.75
N ILE A 337 7.99 10.13 11.97
CA ILE A 337 9.36 9.96 12.49
C ILE A 337 9.91 11.27 13.04
N LYS A 338 9.64 12.41 12.39
CA LYS A 338 10.04 13.74 12.90
C LYS A 338 9.37 14.05 14.22
N ARG A 339 8.07 13.83 14.36
CA ARG A 339 7.31 14.06 15.62
C ARG A 339 7.72 13.10 16.73
N ALA A 340 7.99 11.85 16.40
CA ALA A 340 8.50 10.86 17.35
C ALA A 340 9.88 11.25 17.92
N GLY A 341 10.68 12.01 17.15
CA GLY A 341 12.06 12.37 17.53
C GLY A 341 12.98 11.15 17.72
N SER A 342 12.56 9.98 17.25
CA SER A 342 13.18 8.68 17.46
C SER A 342 13.00 7.80 16.22
N THR A 343 13.88 6.82 16.07
CA THR A 343 13.73 5.71 15.09
C THR A 343 13.20 4.42 15.73
N ASP A 344 12.76 4.50 16.99
CA ASP A 344 12.08 3.39 17.66
C ASP A 344 10.73 3.13 16.99
N PRO A 345 10.43 1.90 16.51
CA PRO A 345 9.19 1.59 15.83
C PRO A 345 7.93 1.83 16.67
N GLU A 346 7.96 1.60 17.99
CA GLU A 346 6.79 1.86 18.86
C GLU A 346 6.54 3.37 19.01
N ALA A 347 7.59 4.20 19.04
CA ALA A 347 7.45 5.65 19.04
C ALA A 347 6.90 6.17 17.69
N ILE A 348 7.33 5.58 16.58
CA ILE A 348 6.82 5.90 15.23
C ILE A 348 5.34 5.51 15.13
N GLN A 349 4.97 4.32 15.59
CA GLN A 349 3.59 3.84 15.63
C GLN A 349 2.67 4.83 16.36
N LYS A 350 3.07 5.27 17.55
CA LYS A 350 2.31 6.25 18.33
C LYS A 350 2.15 7.57 17.58
N ALA A 351 3.23 8.06 16.97
CA ALA A 351 3.19 9.30 16.19
C ALA A 351 2.29 9.16 14.95
N LEU A 352 2.26 8.00 14.29
CA LEU A 352 1.34 7.72 13.18
C LEU A 352 -0.12 7.78 13.64
N ALA A 353 -0.48 7.16 14.76
CA ALA A 353 -1.83 7.17 15.32
C ALA A 353 -2.30 8.59 15.72
N GLU A 354 -1.38 9.48 16.06
CA GLU A 354 -1.65 10.87 16.43
C GLU A 354 -1.67 11.85 15.22
N THR A 355 -1.57 11.35 13.99
CA THR A 355 -1.56 12.19 12.78
C THR A 355 -2.90 12.89 12.56
N LYS A 356 -2.86 14.23 12.52
CA LYS A 356 -4.06 15.05 12.36
C LYS A 356 -3.76 16.26 11.48
N ASP A 357 -4.70 16.53 10.55
CA ASP A 357 -4.67 17.69 9.63
C ASP A 357 -3.32 17.85 8.87
N LEU A 358 -2.63 16.73 8.64
CA LEU A 358 -1.34 16.74 7.94
C LEU A 358 -1.55 17.11 6.46
N GLN A 359 -0.83 18.14 6.00
CA GLN A 359 -0.83 18.53 4.59
C GLN A 359 0.07 17.58 3.79
N VAL A 360 -0.50 16.93 2.81
CA VAL A 360 0.17 16.00 1.89
C VAL A 360 -0.12 16.36 0.43
N GLY A 361 0.33 15.54 -0.51
CA GLY A 361 0.19 15.80 -1.95
C GLY A 361 -1.25 15.86 -2.45
N THR A 362 -2.15 15.07 -1.87
CA THR A 362 -3.56 15.03 -2.30
C THR A 362 -4.49 15.93 -1.48
N GLY A 363 -3.97 16.65 -0.48
CA GLY A 363 -4.73 17.51 0.41
C GLY A 363 -4.38 17.31 1.87
N LYS A 364 -5.35 17.40 2.78
CA LYS A 364 -5.18 17.13 4.21
C LYS A 364 -5.64 15.73 4.55
N LEU A 365 -4.88 15.06 5.44
CA LEU A 365 -5.26 13.77 6.00
C LEU A 365 -5.27 13.79 7.52
N THR A 366 -6.14 12.97 8.08
CA THR A 366 -6.24 12.68 9.52
C THR A 366 -6.43 11.19 9.68
N VAL A 367 -5.66 10.58 10.57
CA VAL A 367 -5.82 9.18 10.97
C VAL A 367 -6.92 9.11 12.02
N ASP A 368 -7.89 8.23 11.82
CA ASP A 368 -8.96 7.97 12.79
C ASP A 368 -8.55 6.93 13.85
N GLU A 369 -9.45 6.65 14.77
CA GLU A 369 -9.25 5.67 15.85
C GLU A 369 -9.05 4.22 15.37
N ASN A 370 -9.43 3.93 14.13
CA ASN A 370 -9.28 2.63 13.48
C ASN A 370 -8.07 2.58 12.53
N HIS A 371 -7.18 3.59 12.59
CA HIS A 371 -6.02 3.76 11.72
C HIS A 371 -6.37 3.93 10.23
N ASN A 372 -7.60 4.35 9.92
CA ASN A 372 -8.06 4.70 8.59
C ASN A 372 -7.89 6.19 8.31
N LEU A 373 -7.98 6.57 7.04
CA LEU A 373 -7.94 7.97 6.64
C LEU A 373 -9.33 8.49 6.27
N ILE A 374 -9.66 9.67 6.78
CA ILE A 374 -10.78 10.47 6.30
C ILE A 374 -10.25 11.35 5.18
N LYS A 375 -10.63 11.05 3.95
CA LYS A 375 -10.19 11.80 2.75
C LYS A 375 -11.26 11.83 1.67
N ASN A 376 -11.15 12.81 0.77
CA ASN A 376 -12.07 12.93 -0.35
C ASN A 376 -11.96 11.74 -1.30
N ALA A 377 -13.08 11.45 -1.98
CA ALA A 377 -13.15 10.53 -3.09
C ALA A 377 -13.73 11.23 -4.33
N PHE A 378 -13.49 10.69 -5.51
CA PHE A 378 -13.88 11.27 -6.78
C PHE A 378 -14.51 10.19 -7.66
N ILE A 379 -15.70 10.47 -8.22
CA ILE A 379 -16.30 9.60 -9.24
C ILE A 379 -15.85 10.11 -10.60
N ILE A 380 -15.29 9.20 -11.37
CA ILE A 380 -14.77 9.43 -12.72
C ILE A 380 -15.67 8.75 -13.74
N GLU A 381 -15.94 9.42 -14.84
CA GLU A 381 -16.47 8.83 -16.09
C GLU A 381 -15.32 8.66 -17.08
N MET A 382 -15.20 7.51 -17.69
CA MET A 382 -14.32 7.32 -18.83
C MET A 382 -14.99 7.78 -20.11
N LYS A 383 -14.36 8.68 -20.83
CA LYS A 383 -14.85 9.20 -22.10
C LYS A 383 -13.70 9.33 -23.10
N ASP A 384 -13.80 8.60 -24.18
CA ASP A 384 -12.79 8.58 -25.26
C ASP A 384 -11.36 8.34 -24.72
N GLY A 385 -11.26 7.41 -23.77
CA GLY A 385 -10.00 7.06 -23.08
C GLY A 385 -9.53 8.06 -22.03
N ASN A 386 -10.29 9.14 -21.78
CA ASN A 386 -9.94 10.18 -20.81
C ASN A 386 -10.79 10.08 -19.54
N LYS A 387 -10.19 10.45 -18.42
CA LYS A 387 -10.87 10.57 -17.12
C LYS A 387 -11.60 11.91 -17.03
N VAL A 388 -12.91 11.86 -16.81
CA VAL A 388 -13.76 13.06 -16.63
C VAL A 388 -14.34 13.04 -15.23
N LEU A 389 -14.03 14.05 -14.42
CA LEU A 389 -14.59 14.19 -13.07
C LEU A 389 -16.11 14.37 -13.14
N LYS A 390 -16.86 13.48 -12.52
CA LYS A 390 -18.33 13.56 -12.39
C LYS A 390 -18.76 14.15 -11.05
N GLN A 391 -18.14 13.70 -9.97
CA GLN A 391 -18.54 14.10 -8.63
C GLN A 391 -17.36 14.04 -7.67
N ARG A 392 -17.28 15.00 -6.75
CA ARG A 392 -16.42 14.95 -5.56
C ARG A 392 -17.27 14.49 -4.37
N VAL A 393 -16.76 13.57 -3.60
CA VAL A 393 -17.36 13.07 -2.37
C VAL A 393 -16.48 13.51 -1.21
N THR A 394 -17.06 14.18 -0.21
CA THR A 394 -16.36 14.64 0.99
C THR A 394 -16.98 13.93 2.19
N PRO A 395 -16.41 12.82 2.64
CA PRO A 395 -16.95 12.09 3.78
C PRO A 395 -16.66 12.80 5.09
N THR A 396 -17.49 12.54 6.10
CA THR A 396 -17.30 13.02 7.48
C THR A 396 -16.63 11.98 8.35
N THR A 397 -16.64 10.72 7.92
CA THR A 397 -15.99 9.56 8.55
C THR A 397 -15.25 8.76 7.48
N ALA A 398 -14.40 7.80 7.88
CA ALA A 398 -13.72 6.92 6.94
C ALA A 398 -14.68 6.00 6.15
N GLU A 399 -15.88 5.77 6.67
CA GLU A 399 -16.89 4.91 6.05
C GLU A 399 -17.89 5.67 5.14
N GLY A 400 -17.85 7.00 5.13
CA GLY A 400 -18.67 7.86 4.26
C GLY A 400 -19.77 8.63 4.95
#